data_e13e1e2049bf9715e2e4b002066fe75c
#
_entry.id   e13e1e2049bf9715e2e4b002066fe75c
#
_cell.length_a   1.000
_cell.length_b   1.000
_cell.length_c   1.000
_cell.angle_alpha   90.00
_cell.angle_beta   90.00
_cell.angle_gamma   90.00
#
_symmetry.space_group_name_H-M   'P 1'
#
loop_
_entity.id
_entity.type
_entity.pdbx_description
1 polymer ?
#
loop_
_entity_poly.entity_id
_entity_poly.type
_entity_poly.pdbx_seq_one_letter_code
_entity_poly.pdbx_strand_id
1 'polypeptide(L)'
;MSDATHRAALAERAARAGGVVALGSFREDMAVETKDGKNDLVTAADRDAQRQVIATIAQEFSGATLVCEEDARPLGVAEDIEVIKEVPETGDAWVVDPIDGTGNYVRGIRFWATSVGAVTDGEPVGVATYMPAEEDIYTAGSESVSLNDTPMQVSERTDPETFAVGLNGWWPVQGSRQYVPLFESAVEGFGDVRRLGSMQGALALVAAGSLDAAFMPRTPHPWDSIVGVYLVRRAGGTATDIHGETWSNGSEGLVVSNGRAHDQVLDVVQRGLRLEA
;
A
#
# COMPACT_ATOMS: atom_id res chain seq x y z
N MET A 1 27.45 -1.77 3.78
CA MET A 1 25.99 -1.61 3.74
C MET A 1 25.43 -3.02 3.71
N SER A 2 24.46 -3.37 4.55
CA SER A 2 23.83 -4.70 4.47
C SER A 2 23.01 -4.83 3.18
N ASP A 3 22.73 -6.04 2.71
CA ASP A 3 21.91 -6.26 1.52
C ASP A 3 20.50 -5.63 1.69
N ALA A 4 19.90 -5.76 2.87
CA ALA A 4 18.61 -5.13 3.20
C ALA A 4 18.65 -3.59 3.10
N THR A 5 19.75 -2.95 3.57
CA THR A 5 19.91 -1.50 3.46
C THR A 5 20.06 -1.04 2.00
N HIS A 6 20.76 -1.82 1.18
CA HIS A 6 20.89 -1.57 -0.26
C HIS A 6 19.54 -1.69 -0.96
N ARG A 7 18.76 -2.74 -0.64
CA ARG A 7 17.42 -2.97 -1.22
C ARG A 7 16.43 -1.87 -0.81
N ALA A 8 16.47 -1.40 0.44
CA ALA A 8 15.63 -0.27 0.87
C ALA A 8 15.95 1.02 0.09
N ALA A 9 17.24 1.33 -0.12
CA ALA A 9 17.66 2.49 -0.91
C ALA A 9 17.25 2.34 -2.40
N LEU A 10 17.30 1.13 -2.95
CA LEU A 10 16.83 0.90 -4.32
C LEU A 10 15.31 1.00 -4.42
N ALA A 11 14.54 0.49 -3.44
CA ALA A 11 13.10 0.65 -3.37
C ALA A 11 12.71 2.15 -3.42
N GLU A 12 13.40 2.99 -2.66
CA GLU A 12 13.17 4.44 -2.68
C GLU A 12 13.46 5.05 -4.06
N ARG A 13 14.62 4.75 -4.66
CA ARG A 13 14.97 5.26 -6.00
C ARG A 13 13.96 4.81 -7.06
N ALA A 14 13.54 3.56 -7.01
CA ALA A 14 12.58 2.99 -7.95
C ALA A 14 11.18 3.62 -7.79
N ALA A 15 10.70 3.79 -6.55
CA ALA A 15 9.43 4.47 -6.26
C ALA A 15 9.44 5.93 -6.75
N ARG A 16 10.51 6.68 -6.48
CA ARG A 16 10.70 8.05 -7.00
C ARG A 16 10.71 8.07 -8.53
N ALA A 17 11.44 7.17 -9.18
CA ALA A 17 11.56 7.13 -10.63
C ALA A 17 10.19 6.86 -11.30
N GLY A 18 9.43 5.87 -10.83
CA GLY A 18 8.07 5.59 -11.31
C GLY A 18 7.11 6.74 -11.02
N GLY A 19 7.12 7.27 -9.79
CA GLY A 19 6.25 8.36 -9.39
C GLY A 19 6.48 9.65 -10.17
N VAL A 20 7.72 9.96 -10.54
CA VAL A 20 8.03 11.12 -11.42
C VAL A 20 7.45 10.93 -12.81
N VAL A 21 7.51 9.71 -13.37
CA VAL A 21 6.88 9.40 -14.66
C VAL A 21 5.36 9.56 -14.56
N ALA A 22 4.74 9.00 -13.52
CA ALA A 22 3.31 9.16 -13.29
C ALA A 22 2.92 10.65 -13.10
N LEU A 23 3.71 11.42 -12.34
CA LEU A 23 3.44 12.84 -12.12
C LEU A 23 3.48 13.64 -13.42
N GLY A 24 4.36 13.27 -14.35
CA GLY A 24 4.48 13.94 -15.67
C GLY A 24 3.21 13.86 -16.52
N SER A 25 2.38 12.84 -16.31
CA SER A 25 1.08 12.66 -17.00
C SER A 25 -0.13 13.01 -16.11
N PHE A 26 0.11 13.42 -14.87
CA PHE A 26 -0.97 13.73 -13.93
C PHE A 26 -1.74 14.98 -14.34
N ARG A 27 -3.06 14.88 -14.47
CA ARG A 27 -3.99 15.92 -14.96
C ARG A 27 -3.86 16.23 -16.44
N GLU A 28 -3.18 15.40 -17.22
CA GLU A 28 -3.22 15.44 -18.67
C GLU A 28 -4.41 14.63 -19.20
N ASP A 29 -4.85 14.92 -20.42
CA ASP A 29 -5.90 14.16 -21.10
C ASP A 29 -5.38 12.75 -21.43
N MET A 30 -5.98 11.73 -20.83
CA MET A 30 -5.58 10.35 -21.06
C MET A 30 -6.79 9.41 -21.22
N ALA A 31 -6.59 8.35 -22.00
CA ALA A 31 -7.55 7.26 -22.08
C ALA A 31 -7.54 6.45 -20.78
N VAL A 32 -8.71 6.22 -20.22
CA VAL A 32 -8.92 5.38 -19.05
C VAL A 32 -9.53 4.06 -19.49
N GLU A 33 -8.88 2.96 -19.14
CA GLU A 33 -9.38 1.60 -19.36
C GLU A 33 -9.94 1.05 -18.05
N THR A 34 -10.82 0.07 -18.13
CA THR A 34 -11.38 -0.66 -16.96
C THR A 34 -10.95 -2.10 -17.06
N LYS A 35 -10.33 -2.66 -16.01
CA LYS A 35 -9.94 -4.07 -15.92
C LYS A 35 -11.16 -4.96 -15.55
N ASP A 36 -11.30 -5.31 -14.28
CA ASP A 36 -12.26 -6.31 -13.79
C ASP A 36 -13.51 -5.72 -13.11
N GLY A 37 -13.73 -4.42 -13.15
CA GLY A 37 -14.88 -3.79 -12.50
C GLY A 37 -14.95 -2.28 -12.70
N LYS A 38 -16.09 -1.70 -12.35
CA LYS A 38 -16.39 -0.28 -12.54
C LYS A 38 -15.40 0.70 -11.86
N ASN A 39 -14.63 0.23 -10.90
CA ASN A 39 -13.67 1.01 -10.14
C ASN A 39 -12.23 0.50 -10.30
N ASP A 40 -11.99 -0.50 -11.12
CA ASP A 40 -10.68 -1.06 -11.43
C ASP A 40 -10.16 -0.39 -12.71
N LEU A 41 -9.57 0.79 -12.51
CA LEU A 41 -9.13 1.66 -13.58
C LEU A 41 -7.63 1.47 -13.84
N VAL A 42 -7.23 1.61 -15.10
CA VAL A 42 -5.84 1.64 -15.52
C VAL A 42 -5.64 2.65 -16.63
N THR A 43 -4.48 3.26 -16.67
CA THR A 43 -4.09 4.23 -17.69
C THR A 43 -2.74 3.88 -18.31
N ALA A 44 -2.35 4.59 -19.37
CA ALA A 44 -1.00 4.48 -19.90
C ALA A 44 0.06 4.89 -18.85
N ALA A 45 -0.28 5.82 -17.95
CA ALA A 45 0.61 6.29 -16.90
C ALA A 45 0.98 5.18 -15.89
N ASP A 46 0.04 4.31 -15.51
CA ASP A 46 0.31 3.14 -14.65
C ASP A 46 1.36 2.23 -15.29
N ARG A 47 1.17 1.92 -16.57
CA ARG A 47 2.09 1.06 -17.33
C ARG A 47 3.46 1.72 -17.53
N ASP A 48 3.53 3.02 -17.78
CA ASP A 48 4.79 3.74 -17.97
C ASP A 48 5.54 3.91 -16.66
N ALA A 49 4.84 4.19 -15.56
CA ALA A 49 5.41 4.23 -14.21
C ALA A 49 5.99 2.86 -13.83
N GLN A 50 5.25 1.76 -14.05
CA GLN A 50 5.75 0.41 -13.78
C GLN A 50 6.99 0.08 -14.61
N ARG A 51 7.00 0.41 -15.91
CA ARG A 51 8.18 0.20 -16.75
C ARG A 51 9.40 0.92 -16.20
N GLN A 52 9.23 2.14 -15.71
CA GLN A 52 10.32 2.91 -15.11
C GLN A 52 10.80 2.31 -13.79
N VAL A 53 9.91 1.83 -12.93
CA VAL A 53 10.26 1.11 -11.69
C VAL A 53 11.10 -0.12 -12.03
N ILE A 54 10.60 -0.97 -12.94
CA ILE A 54 11.29 -2.19 -13.38
C ILE A 54 12.66 -1.87 -13.96
N ALA A 55 12.76 -0.87 -14.85
CA ALA A 55 14.02 -0.46 -15.44
C ALA A 55 15.04 0.01 -14.39
N THR A 56 14.58 0.67 -13.32
CA THR A 56 15.44 1.12 -12.22
C THR A 56 15.96 -0.06 -11.41
N ILE A 57 15.10 -1.03 -11.08
CA ILE A 57 15.50 -2.24 -10.35
C ILE A 57 16.47 -3.09 -11.19
N ALA A 58 16.19 -3.25 -12.47
CA ALA A 58 16.97 -4.06 -13.40
C ALA A 58 18.42 -3.59 -13.60
N GLN A 59 18.73 -2.32 -13.33
CA GLN A 59 20.09 -1.80 -13.40
C GLN A 59 21.04 -2.46 -12.38
N GLU A 60 20.48 -2.93 -11.26
CA GLU A 60 21.26 -3.52 -10.17
C GLU A 60 20.92 -5.01 -9.94
N PHE A 61 19.70 -5.41 -10.28
CA PHE A 61 19.19 -6.78 -10.14
C PHE A 61 18.70 -7.28 -11.50
N SER A 62 19.64 -7.71 -12.38
CA SER A 62 19.28 -8.45 -13.61
C SER A 62 18.64 -9.78 -13.22
N GLY A 63 17.59 -10.20 -13.89
CA GLY A 63 16.87 -11.45 -13.53
C GLY A 63 16.00 -11.31 -12.27
N ALA A 64 15.60 -10.08 -11.90
CA ALA A 64 14.71 -9.86 -10.76
C ALA A 64 13.32 -10.45 -11.01
N THR A 65 12.76 -11.10 -9.99
CA THR A 65 11.33 -11.46 -9.93
C THR A 65 10.53 -10.28 -9.39
N LEU A 66 9.50 -9.86 -10.10
CA LEU A 66 8.64 -8.74 -9.71
C LEU A 66 7.19 -9.16 -9.60
N VAL A 67 6.57 -8.81 -8.49
CA VAL A 67 5.13 -8.93 -8.23
C VAL A 67 4.49 -7.59 -8.52
N CYS A 68 3.84 -7.46 -9.68
CA CYS A 68 3.37 -6.17 -10.18
C CYS A 68 1.86 -6.15 -10.40
N GLU A 69 1.25 -4.97 -10.18
CA GLU A 69 -0.14 -4.76 -10.51
C GLU A 69 -0.40 -4.85 -12.02
N GLU A 70 0.46 -4.25 -12.85
CA GLU A 70 0.29 -4.22 -14.29
C GLU A 70 1.10 -5.34 -15.00
N ASP A 71 0.69 -5.70 -16.23
CA ASP A 71 1.44 -6.64 -17.06
C ASP A 71 2.46 -5.93 -17.99
N ALA A 72 2.86 -4.71 -17.61
CA ALA A 72 3.74 -3.86 -18.39
C ALA A 72 5.21 -4.16 -18.11
N ARG A 73 5.98 -4.49 -19.16
CA ARG A 73 7.43 -4.68 -19.12
C ARG A 73 8.15 -3.63 -19.97
N PRO A 74 9.34 -3.16 -19.57
CA PRO A 74 10.14 -2.26 -20.38
C PRO A 74 10.61 -2.95 -21.68
N LEU A 75 10.68 -2.20 -22.76
CA LEU A 75 11.34 -2.65 -23.98
C LEU A 75 12.86 -2.66 -23.77
N GLY A 76 13.52 -3.77 -24.13
CA GLY A 76 14.99 -3.88 -24.08
C GLY A 76 15.59 -4.13 -22.70
N VAL A 77 14.78 -4.38 -21.68
CA VAL A 77 15.26 -4.92 -20.39
C VAL A 77 15.46 -6.43 -20.56
N ALA A 78 16.43 -6.98 -19.83
CA ALA A 78 16.88 -8.37 -19.95
C ALA A 78 15.70 -9.36 -20.00
N GLU A 79 15.78 -10.34 -20.89
CA GLU A 79 14.72 -11.36 -21.10
C GLU A 79 14.49 -12.25 -19.86
N ASP A 80 15.38 -12.17 -18.88
CA ASP A 80 15.36 -12.92 -17.63
C ASP A 80 14.57 -12.27 -16.48
N ILE A 81 14.01 -11.06 -16.70
CA ILE A 81 13.09 -10.45 -15.72
C ILE A 81 11.73 -11.14 -15.76
N GLU A 82 11.30 -11.66 -14.61
CA GLU A 82 10.01 -12.30 -14.43
C GLU A 82 9.00 -11.34 -13.76
N VAL A 83 7.81 -11.21 -14.37
CA VAL A 83 6.67 -10.49 -13.76
C VAL A 83 5.58 -11.47 -13.42
N ILE A 84 5.23 -11.55 -12.15
CA ILE A 84 4.25 -12.49 -11.57
C ILE A 84 3.20 -11.74 -10.74
N LYS A 85 2.20 -12.44 -10.25
CA LYS A 85 1.10 -11.84 -9.43
C LYS A 85 1.12 -12.27 -7.96
N GLU A 86 1.88 -13.28 -7.63
CA GLU A 86 1.95 -13.84 -6.27
C GLU A 86 3.37 -13.69 -5.71
N VAL A 87 3.47 -13.43 -4.43
CA VAL A 87 4.77 -13.33 -3.75
C VAL A 87 5.32 -14.74 -3.56
N PRO A 88 6.56 -15.02 -4.01
CA PRO A 88 7.16 -16.32 -3.81
C PRO A 88 7.47 -16.56 -2.31
N GLU A 89 7.24 -17.79 -1.85
CA GLU A 89 7.55 -18.19 -0.47
C GLU A 89 9.06 -18.21 -0.17
N THR A 90 9.89 -18.36 -1.19
CA THR A 90 11.36 -18.42 -1.06
C THR A 90 12.04 -17.61 -2.14
N GLY A 91 13.22 -17.08 -1.81
CA GLY A 91 14.03 -16.25 -2.71
C GLY A 91 13.65 -14.77 -2.65
N ASP A 92 14.18 -14.02 -3.59
CA ASP A 92 14.04 -12.57 -3.65
C ASP A 92 12.99 -12.14 -4.67
N ALA A 93 12.17 -11.16 -4.31
CA ALA A 93 11.24 -10.52 -5.22
C ALA A 93 11.08 -9.02 -4.92
N TRP A 94 10.47 -8.30 -5.86
CA TRP A 94 10.08 -6.91 -5.70
C TRP A 94 8.57 -6.78 -5.89
N VAL A 95 7.90 -6.12 -4.97
CA VAL A 95 6.47 -5.83 -5.06
C VAL A 95 6.29 -4.40 -5.53
N VAL A 96 5.46 -4.19 -6.56
CA VAL A 96 5.33 -2.89 -7.24
C VAL A 96 3.86 -2.55 -7.47
N ASP A 97 3.45 -1.41 -6.94
CA ASP A 97 2.24 -0.70 -7.32
C ASP A 97 2.65 0.61 -8.00
N PRO A 98 2.42 0.76 -9.30
CA PRO A 98 2.84 1.96 -10.04
C PRO A 98 2.03 3.20 -9.68
N ILE A 99 0.71 3.05 -9.48
CA ILE A 99 -0.19 4.15 -9.08
C ILE A 99 -1.28 3.61 -8.16
N ASP A 100 -0.95 3.42 -6.86
CA ASP A 100 -1.97 3.15 -5.85
C ASP A 100 -2.93 4.32 -5.76
N GLY A 101 -4.19 4.08 -6.03
CA GLY A 101 -5.20 5.12 -6.12
C GLY A 101 -5.42 5.67 -7.54
N THR A 102 -5.37 4.82 -8.58
CA THR A 102 -5.68 5.19 -9.98
C THR A 102 -7.02 5.93 -10.11
N GLY A 103 -8.00 5.59 -9.26
CA GLY A 103 -9.28 6.30 -9.21
C GLY A 103 -9.16 7.78 -8.81
N ASN A 104 -8.22 8.12 -7.93
CA ASN A 104 -7.87 9.50 -7.57
C ASN A 104 -7.08 10.16 -8.70
N TYR A 105 -6.09 9.44 -9.20
CA TYR A 105 -5.20 9.91 -10.25
C TYR A 105 -5.99 10.41 -11.48
N VAL A 106 -6.89 9.59 -12.03
CA VAL A 106 -7.71 9.96 -13.21
C VAL A 106 -8.68 11.11 -12.94
N ARG A 107 -9.00 11.40 -11.67
CA ARG A 107 -9.85 12.53 -11.27
C ARG A 107 -9.06 13.80 -10.91
N GLY A 108 -7.74 13.76 -11.04
CA GLY A 108 -6.87 14.86 -10.66
C GLY A 108 -6.79 15.12 -9.14
N ILE A 109 -7.19 14.15 -8.32
CA ILE A 109 -7.02 14.19 -6.86
C ILE A 109 -5.59 13.78 -6.54
N ARG A 110 -4.87 14.56 -5.73
CA ARG A 110 -3.43 14.38 -5.48
C ARG A 110 -3.07 13.15 -4.66
N PHE A 111 -4.00 12.60 -3.90
CA PHE A 111 -3.77 11.49 -2.97
C PHE A 111 -3.66 10.15 -3.72
N TRP A 112 -2.48 9.87 -4.23
CA TRP A 112 -2.08 8.63 -4.90
C TRP A 112 -0.57 8.41 -4.73
N ALA A 113 -0.10 7.18 -4.87
CA ALA A 113 1.27 6.83 -4.57
C ALA A 113 1.87 5.84 -5.58
N THR A 114 3.21 5.83 -5.71
CA THR A 114 3.98 4.74 -6.28
C THR A 114 4.65 3.99 -5.14
N SER A 115 4.40 2.69 -5.02
CA SER A 115 4.91 1.87 -3.92
C SER A 115 5.80 0.74 -4.42
N VAL A 116 6.96 0.58 -3.78
CA VAL A 116 7.95 -0.45 -4.11
C VAL A 116 8.46 -1.12 -2.83
N GLY A 117 8.47 -2.44 -2.80
CA GLY A 117 9.03 -3.22 -1.70
C GLY A 117 9.96 -4.32 -2.17
N ALA A 118 11.11 -4.46 -1.54
CA ALA A 118 11.98 -5.62 -1.67
C ALA A 118 11.55 -6.69 -0.68
N VAL A 119 11.41 -7.92 -1.14
CA VAL A 119 10.97 -9.09 -0.36
C VAL A 119 12.03 -10.17 -0.46
N THR A 120 12.30 -10.85 0.64
CA THR A 120 13.17 -12.03 0.71
C THR A 120 12.43 -13.12 1.51
N ASP A 121 12.30 -14.31 0.95
CA ASP A 121 11.61 -15.45 1.57
C ASP A 121 10.19 -15.07 2.07
N GLY A 122 9.45 -14.34 1.25
CA GLY A 122 8.07 -13.88 1.54
C GLY A 122 7.97 -12.65 2.45
N GLU A 123 9.07 -12.20 3.07
CA GLU A 123 9.05 -11.09 4.04
C GLU A 123 9.69 -9.81 3.46
N PRO A 124 9.07 -8.63 3.66
CA PRO A 124 9.64 -7.38 3.21
C PRO A 124 10.89 -7.00 4.01
N VAL A 125 11.94 -6.56 3.32
CA VAL A 125 13.24 -6.17 3.90
C VAL A 125 13.58 -4.70 3.71
N GLY A 126 12.91 -4.02 2.78
CA GLY A 126 13.04 -2.60 2.53
C GLY A 126 11.95 -2.09 1.59
N VAL A 127 11.32 -0.98 1.93
CA VAL A 127 10.14 -0.48 1.22
C VAL A 127 10.16 1.04 1.07
N ALA A 128 9.44 1.52 0.05
CA ALA A 128 9.16 2.93 -0.15
C ALA A 128 7.78 3.15 -0.74
N THR A 129 7.06 4.16 -0.24
CA THR A 129 5.83 4.71 -0.81
C THR A 129 6.05 6.18 -1.11
N TYR A 130 6.05 6.54 -2.38
CA TYR A 130 6.22 7.92 -2.84
C TYR A 130 4.89 8.50 -3.31
N MET A 131 4.49 9.62 -2.74
CA MET A 131 3.31 10.42 -3.10
C MET A 131 3.77 11.69 -3.84
N PRO A 132 4.02 11.63 -5.14
CA PRO A 132 4.72 12.71 -5.84
C PRO A 132 3.92 14.01 -5.93
N ALA A 133 2.60 13.96 -5.91
CA ALA A 133 1.75 15.16 -5.92
C ALA A 133 1.67 15.88 -4.56
N GLU A 134 2.14 15.23 -3.50
CA GLU A 134 2.28 15.76 -2.13
C GLU A 134 3.77 16.02 -1.77
N GLU A 135 4.71 15.57 -2.62
CA GLU A 135 6.15 15.63 -2.42
C GLU A 135 6.64 14.81 -1.20
N ASP A 136 5.84 13.82 -0.76
CA ASP A 136 6.14 12.99 0.40
C ASP A 136 6.66 11.61 -0.01
N ILE A 137 7.73 11.16 0.66
CA ILE A 137 8.22 9.79 0.57
C ILE A 137 8.34 9.15 1.93
N TYR A 138 7.73 8.01 2.06
CA TYR A 138 7.75 7.15 3.24
C TYR A 138 8.66 5.98 2.96
N THR A 139 9.67 5.76 3.80
CA THR A 139 10.64 4.66 3.62
C THR A 139 10.79 3.85 4.89
N ALA A 140 11.03 2.56 4.75
CA ALA A 140 11.44 1.72 5.86
C ALA A 140 12.44 0.65 5.41
N GLY A 141 13.40 0.40 6.27
CA GLY A 141 14.37 -0.67 6.18
C GLY A 141 14.57 -1.33 7.53
N SER A 142 15.61 -2.16 7.67
CA SER A 142 15.92 -2.86 8.92
C SER A 142 16.25 -1.93 10.10
N GLU A 143 16.77 -0.73 9.84
CA GLU A 143 17.29 0.17 10.87
C GLU A 143 16.45 1.42 11.09
N SER A 144 15.68 1.85 10.09
CA SER A 144 14.97 3.14 10.13
C SER A 144 13.62 3.08 9.45
N VAL A 145 12.74 3.98 9.87
CA VAL A 145 11.49 4.32 9.21
C VAL A 145 11.37 5.85 9.21
N SER A 146 11.06 6.45 8.05
CA SER A 146 11.07 7.91 7.90
C SER A 146 10.07 8.42 6.87
N LEU A 147 9.67 9.67 7.06
CA LEU A 147 8.98 10.53 6.11
C LEU A 147 9.95 11.65 5.71
N ASN A 148 10.29 11.76 4.42
CA ASN A 148 11.21 12.78 3.91
C ASN A 148 12.51 12.84 4.76
N ASP A 149 13.16 11.69 4.97
CA ASP A 149 14.37 11.52 5.79
C ASP A 149 14.22 11.87 7.28
N THR A 150 13.03 12.30 7.73
CA THR A 150 12.74 12.54 9.14
C THR A 150 12.17 11.29 9.79
N PRO A 151 12.73 10.80 10.90
CA PRO A 151 12.19 9.65 11.61
C PRO A 151 10.70 9.83 11.94
N MET A 152 9.90 8.80 11.68
CA MET A 152 8.46 8.82 11.95
C MET A 152 8.05 7.66 12.86
N GLN A 153 6.90 7.81 13.51
CA GLN A 153 6.26 6.79 14.33
C GLN A 153 4.74 6.92 14.25
N VAL A 154 4.05 5.85 14.59
CA VAL A 154 2.59 5.87 14.73
C VAL A 154 2.12 6.84 15.80
N SER A 155 0.85 7.22 15.79
CA SER A 155 0.26 8.11 16.79
C SER A 155 0.28 7.48 18.20
N GLU A 156 0.22 8.31 19.23
CA GLU A 156 0.18 7.86 20.63
C GLU A 156 -1.23 7.90 21.23
N ARG A 157 -2.25 8.17 20.44
CA ARG A 157 -3.65 8.21 20.92
C ARG A 157 -4.08 6.83 21.40
N THR A 158 -4.88 6.82 22.47
CA THR A 158 -5.35 5.59 23.13
C THR A 158 -6.86 5.47 23.18
N ASP A 159 -7.58 6.58 22.92
CA ASP A 159 -9.03 6.65 22.98
C ASP A 159 -9.62 6.61 21.55
N PRO A 160 -10.28 5.51 21.16
CA PRO A 160 -10.88 5.36 19.83
C PRO A 160 -11.86 6.48 19.44
N GLU A 161 -12.54 7.10 20.39
CA GLU A 161 -13.45 8.24 20.11
C GLU A 161 -12.69 9.46 19.54
N THR A 162 -11.37 9.49 19.68
CA THR A 162 -10.49 10.53 19.11
C THR A 162 -9.77 10.11 17.85
N PHE A 163 -9.94 8.86 17.42
CA PHE A 163 -9.22 8.32 16.27
C PHE A 163 -9.77 8.86 14.95
N ALA A 164 -8.83 9.19 14.04
CA ALA A 164 -9.11 9.34 12.64
C ALA A 164 -8.71 8.05 11.91
N VAL A 165 -9.67 7.39 11.25
CA VAL A 165 -9.44 6.08 10.65
C VAL A 165 -9.70 6.06 9.13
N GLY A 166 -8.96 5.22 8.42
CA GLY A 166 -9.12 4.98 6.99
C GLY A 166 -9.95 3.72 6.71
N LEU A 167 -11.11 3.86 6.03
CA LEU A 167 -11.81 2.72 5.45
C LEU A 167 -11.40 2.57 3.98
N ASN A 168 -10.76 1.44 3.67
CA ASN A 168 -10.16 1.20 2.36
C ASN A 168 -10.85 0.06 1.58
N GLY A 169 -10.45 -0.06 0.32
CA GLY A 169 -10.94 -1.07 -0.61
C GLY A 169 -11.85 -0.51 -1.69
N TRP A 170 -12.30 -1.38 -2.55
CA TRP A 170 -13.19 -1.07 -3.68
C TRP A 170 -14.55 -1.76 -3.50
N TRP A 171 -15.56 -1.18 -4.16
CA TRP A 171 -16.93 -1.72 -4.13
C TRP A 171 -17.14 -2.65 -5.32
N PRO A 172 -16.93 -3.96 -5.23
CA PRO A 172 -17.31 -4.88 -6.29
C PRO A 172 -18.82 -4.88 -6.48
N VAL A 173 -19.28 -5.28 -7.65
CA VAL A 173 -20.73 -5.43 -7.92
C VAL A 173 -21.38 -6.40 -6.94
N GLN A 174 -20.64 -7.45 -6.56
CA GLN A 174 -21.03 -8.40 -5.51
C GLN A 174 -20.17 -8.18 -4.26
N GLY A 175 -20.78 -8.20 -3.07
CA GLY A 175 -20.09 -8.06 -1.78
C GLY A 175 -19.91 -6.61 -1.28
N SER A 176 -20.41 -5.59 -2.00
CA SER A 176 -20.42 -4.20 -1.51
C SER A 176 -21.26 -4.00 -0.23
N ARG A 177 -22.20 -4.91 0.05
CA ARG A 177 -23.10 -4.83 1.21
C ARG A 177 -22.36 -4.89 2.55
N GLN A 178 -21.20 -5.53 2.63
CA GLN A 178 -20.39 -5.58 3.85
C GLN A 178 -19.83 -4.22 4.28
N TYR A 179 -19.63 -3.29 3.33
CA TYR A 179 -19.09 -1.97 3.62
C TYR A 179 -20.09 -1.05 4.34
N VAL A 180 -21.40 -1.23 4.14
CA VAL A 180 -22.41 -0.37 4.78
C VAL A 180 -22.43 -0.55 6.29
N PRO A 181 -22.61 -1.77 6.84
CA PRO A 181 -22.58 -1.96 8.30
C PRO A 181 -21.19 -1.73 8.89
N LEU A 182 -20.11 -1.98 8.14
CA LEU A 182 -18.75 -1.64 8.57
C LEU A 182 -18.56 -0.13 8.71
N PHE A 183 -19.05 0.67 7.75
CA PHE A 183 -18.99 2.13 7.82
C PHE A 183 -19.84 2.66 8.99
N GLU A 184 -21.05 2.10 9.20
CA GLU A 184 -21.90 2.43 10.35
C GLU A 184 -21.19 2.16 11.67
N SER A 185 -20.63 0.96 11.85
CA SER A 185 -19.86 0.60 13.04
C SER A 185 -18.63 1.52 13.26
N ALA A 186 -17.96 1.90 12.17
CA ALA A 186 -16.81 2.79 12.24
C ALA A 186 -17.20 4.22 12.66
N VAL A 187 -18.32 4.75 12.15
CA VAL A 187 -18.84 6.09 12.55
C VAL A 187 -19.27 6.10 14.01
N GLU A 188 -19.78 5.00 14.53
CA GLU A 188 -20.15 4.88 15.95
C GLU A 188 -18.94 4.68 16.87
N GLY A 189 -17.84 4.10 16.37
CA GLY A 189 -16.69 3.70 17.18
C GLY A 189 -15.51 4.67 17.15
N PHE A 190 -15.46 5.58 16.17
CA PHE A 190 -14.30 6.48 15.97
C PHE A 190 -14.71 7.92 15.78
N GLY A 191 -13.75 8.83 16.05
CA GLY A 191 -13.99 10.28 15.95
C GLY A 191 -14.12 10.78 14.51
N ASP A 192 -13.42 10.16 13.55
CA ASP A 192 -13.47 10.53 12.13
C ASP A 192 -13.21 9.31 11.23
N VAL A 193 -14.01 9.15 10.18
CA VAL A 193 -13.86 8.07 9.20
C VAL A 193 -13.61 8.64 7.82
N ARG A 194 -12.50 8.26 7.22
CA ARG A 194 -12.05 8.75 5.93
C ARG A 194 -11.97 7.62 4.90
N ARG A 195 -12.39 7.92 3.67
CA ARG A 195 -12.11 7.11 2.50
C ARG A 195 -11.19 7.89 1.57
N LEU A 196 -9.91 7.57 1.61
CA LEU A 196 -8.88 8.34 0.90
C LEU A 196 -8.68 7.89 -0.55
N GLY A 197 -8.98 6.62 -0.87
CA GLY A 197 -8.94 6.11 -2.24
C GLY A 197 -7.55 5.67 -2.72
N SER A 198 -6.59 5.57 -1.82
CA SER A 198 -5.26 4.99 -1.98
C SER A 198 -4.99 4.16 -0.74
N MET A 199 -4.70 2.87 -0.90
CA MET A 199 -4.46 1.96 0.22
C MET A 199 -3.08 2.19 0.81
N GLN A 200 -2.05 2.22 -0.03
CA GLN A 200 -0.67 2.45 0.39
C GLN A 200 -0.50 3.85 1.01
N GLY A 201 -1.17 4.86 0.44
CA GLY A 201 -1.22 6.20 1.02
C GLY A 201 -1.87 6.22 2.41
N ALA A 202 -2.97 5.49 2.61
CA ALA A 202 -3.62 5.40 3.92
C ALA A 202 -2.74 4.70 4.96
N LEU A 203 -2.06 3.59 4.58
CA LEU A 203 -1.12 2.87 5.44
C LEU A 203 0.10 3.74 5.80
N ALA A 204 0.62 4.50 4.85
CA ALA A 204 1.70 5.47 5.08
C ALA A 204 1.29 6.55 6.09
N LEU A 205 0.06 7.07 6.02
CA LEU A 205 -0.47 8.01 7.01
C LEU A 205 -0.62 7.39 8.41
N VAL A 206 -0.97 6.10 8.52
CA VAL A 206 -0.96 5.39 9.82
C VAL A 206 0.47 5.29 10.36
N ALA A 207 1.43 4.90 9.52
CA ALA A 207 2.85 4.82 9.92
C ALA A 207 3.41 6.17 10.39
N ALA A 208 2.96 7.28 9.80
CA ALA A 208 3.35 8.64 10.18
C ALA A 208 2.53 9.25 11.34
N GLY A 209 1.56 8.50 11.89
CA GLY A 209 0.71 8.98 12.99
C GLY A 209 -0.33 10.03 12.61
N SER A 210 -0.54 10.25 11.31
CA SER A 210 -1.57 11.15 10.77
C SER A 210 -2.96 10.53 10.79
N LEU A 211 -3.03 9.20 10.65
CA LEU A 211 -4.18 8.35 10.96
C LEU A 211 -3.84 7.43 12.14
N ASP A 212 -4.85 7.02 12.88
CA ASP A 212 -4.70 6.14 14.04
C ASP A 212 -4.90 4.67 13.67
N ALA A 213 -5.71 4.42 12.64
CA ALA A 213 -5.95 3.09 12.08
C ALA A 213 -6.38 3.15 10.62
N ALA A 214 -6.27 2.01 9.94
CA ALA A 214 -6.87 1.80 8.63
C ALA A 214 -7.29 0.33 8.51
N PHE A 215 -8.37 0.06 7.78
CA PHE A 215 -8.85 -1.29 7.61
C PHE A 215 -9.50 -1.51 6.25
N MET A 216 -9.45 -2.76 5.82
CA MET A 216 -10.04 -3.27 4.58
C MET A 216 -10.63 -4.64 4.84
N PRO A 217 -11.94 -4.85 4.60
CA PRO A 217 -12.62 -6.11 4.95
C PRO A 217 -12.34 -7.27 3.99
N ARG A 218 -11.59 -7.04 2.92
CA ARG A 218 -11.28 -8.02 1.88
C ARG A 218 -9.78 -8.27 1.84
N THR A 219 -9.38 -9.45 1.40
CA THR A 219 -7.98 -9.76 1.13
C THR A 219 -7.42 -8.75 0.13
N PRO A 220 -6.42 -7.93 0.56
CA PRO A 220 -5.77 -7.00 -0.35
C PRO A 220 -4.83 -7.74 -1.31
N HIS A 221 -4.56 -7.15 -2.46
CA HIS A 221 -3.48 -7.63 -3.30
C HIS A 221 -2.11 -7.37 -2.65
N PRO A 222 -1.06 -8.14 -3.01
CA PRO A 222 0.28 -7.93 -2.48
C PRO A 222 0.79 -6.49 -2.62
N TRP A 223 0.58 -5.89 -3.81
CA TRP A 223 1.00 -4.52 -4.10
C TRP A 223 0.20 -3.45 -3.35
N ASP A 224 -1.06 -3.72 -2.95
CA ASP A 224 -1.90 -2.82 -2.14
C ASP A 224 -1.53 -2.84 -0.64
N SER A 225 -0.73 -3.80 -0.16
CA SER A 225 -0.64 -4.07 1.28
C SER A 225 0.77 -4.22 1.83
N ILE A 226 1.63 -5.03 1.21
CA ILE A 226 2.92 -5.46 1.79
C ILE A 226 3.79 -4.27 2.20
N VAL A 227 3.92 -3.27 1.32
CA VAL A 227 4.75 -2.09 1.56
C VAL A 227 4.23 -1.29 2.76
N GLY A 228 2.94 -0.96 2.76
CA GLY A 228 2.32 -0.16 3.82
C GLY A 228 2.25 -0.89 5.16
N VAL A 229 1.98 -2.19 5.17
CA VAL A 229 2.01 -3.00 6.40
C VAL A 229 3.41 -3.01 7.02
N TYR A 230 4.46 -3.14 6.19
CA TYR A 230 5.83 -3.05 6.69
C TYR A 230 6.14 -1.67 7.28
N LEU A 231 5.74 -0.57 6.61
CA LEU A 231 5.87 0.79 7.15
C LEU A 231 5.22 0.91 8.53
N VAL A 232 3.96 0.48 8.67
CA VAL A 232 3.22 0.53 9.94
C VAL A 232 3.93 -0.24 11.04
N ARG A 233 4.36 -1.49 10.78
CA ARG A 233 5.07 -2.31 11.75
C ARG A 233 6.41 -1.68 12.16
N ARG A 234 7.16 -1.15 11.20
CA ARG A 234 8.45 -0.48 11.46
C ARG A 234 8.29 0.82 12.26
N ALA A 235 7.15 1.50 12.10
CA ALA A 235 6.78 2.70 12.87
C ALA A 235 6.21 2.40 14.27
N GLY A 236 6.09 1.12 14.66
CA GLY A 236 5.60 0.68 15.98
C GLY A 236 4.11 0.37 16.04
N GLY A 237 3.44 0.30 14.90
CA GLY A 237 2.03 -0.09 14.80
C GLY A 237 1.81 -1.61 14.74
N THR A 238 0.54 -1.99 14.74
CA THR A 238 0.08 -3.38 14.69
C THR A 238 -0.71 -3.63 13.42
N ALA A 239 -0.57 -4.83 12.86
CA ALA A 239 -1.32 -5.28 11.68
C ALA A 239 -1.82 -6.72 11.89
N THR A 240 -3.15 -6.91 11.80
CA THR A 240 -3.83 -8.20 11.86
C THR A 240 -4.75 -8.39 10.66
N ASP A 241 -5.24 -9.59 10.47
CA ASP A 241 -6.41 -9.82 9.63
C ASP A 241 -7.71 -9.41 10.38
N ILE A 242 -8.87 -9.63 9.76
CA ILE A 242 -10.17 -9.29 10.38
C ILE A 242 -10.55 -10.23 11.53
N HIS A 243 -9.84 -11.33 11.73
CA HIS A 243 -10.05 -12.28 12.84
C HIS A 243 -9.10 -12.02 14.02
N GLY A 244 -8.13 -11.10 13.87
CA GLY A 244 -7.15 -10.75 14.90
C GLY A 244 -5.85 -11.54 14.85
N GLU A 245 -5.69 -12.43 13.86
CA GLU A 245 -4.43 -13.13 13.64
C GLU A 245 -3.38 -12.20 13.02
N THR A 246 -2.12 -12.43 13.30
CA THR A 246 -1.04 -11.63 12.70
C THR A 246 -1.15 -11.64 11.18
N TRP A 247 -1.28 -10.47 10.58
CA TRP A 247 -1.45 -10.37 9.14
C TRP A 247 -0.21 -10.87 8.38
N SER A 248 -0.45 -11.63 7.35
CA SER A 248 0.51 -12.03 6.32
C SER A 248 -0.10 -11.85 4.93
N ASN A 249 0.72 -11.91 3.89
CA ASN A 249 0.20 -11.85 2.51
C ASN A 249 -0.82 -12.97 2.27
N GLY A 250 -2.01 -12.62 1.76
CA GLY A 250 -3.12 -13.55 1.56
C GLY A 250 -4.09 -13.70 2.74
N SER A 251 -3.84 -13.06 3.89
CA SER A 251 -4.78 -13.02 5.02
C SER A 251 -6.13 -12.42 4.63
N GLU A 252 -7.21 -12.87 5.26
CA GLU A 252 -8.55 -12.34 5.02
C GLU A 252 -8.68 -10.94 5.61
N GLY A 253 -8.75 -9.93 4.75
CA GLY A 253 -8.81 -8.53 5.14
C GLY A 253 -7.50 -8.00 5.72
N LEU A 254 -7.55 -6.78 6.21
CA LEU A 254 -6.43 -6.11 6.86
C LEU A 254 -6.96 -5.08 7.86
N VAL A 255 -6.45 -5.13 9.08
CA VAL A 255 -6.67 -4.12 10.13
C VAL A 255 -5.31 -3.66 10.63
N VAL A 256 -4.99 -2.39 10.45
CA VAL A 256 -3.78 -1.76 11.01
C VAL A 256 -4.15 -0.66 11.97
N SER A 257 -3.32 -0.46 12.98
CA SER A 257 -3.48 0.65 13.92
C SER A 257 -2.14 1.11 14.49
N ASN A 258 -2.20 2.16 15.29
CA ASN A 258 -1.07 2.64 16.09
C ASN A 258 -0.66 1.65 17.22
N GLY A 259 -1.33 0.51 17.36
CA GLY A 259 -1.04 -0.51 18.38
C GLY A 259 -1.52 -0.19 19.80
N ARG A 260 -1.97 1.05 20.08
CA ARG A 260 -2.38 1.47 21.46
C ARG A 260 -3.77 0.97 21.83
N ALA A 261 -4.67 0.85 20.86
CA ALA A 261 -6.03 0.39 21.05
C ALA A 261 -6.44 -0.59 19.94
N HIS A 262 -5.51 -1.45 19.50
CA HIS A 262 -5.73 -2.34 18.35
C HIS A 262 -6.93 -3.26 18.54
N ASP A 263 -7.09 -3.86 19.72
CA ASP A 263 -8.21 -4.75 20.03
C ASP A 263 -9.56 -4.03 19.90
N GLN A 264 -9.64 -2.76 20.34
CA GLN A 264 -10.84 -1.95 20.19
C GLN A 264 -11.14 -1.58 18.73
N VAL A 265 -10.08 -1.32 17.92
CA VAL A 265 -10.24 -1.14 16.47
C VAL A 265 -10.75 -2.41 15.83
N LEU A 266 -10.19 -3.56 16.17
CA LEU A 266 -10.61 -4.86 15.68
C LEU A 266 -12.06 -5.17 16.05
N ASP A 267 -12.46 -4.92 17.31
CA ASP A 267 -13.86 -5.10 17.78
C ASP A 267 -14.85 -4.29 16.94
N VAL A 268 -14.52 -3.03 16.61
CA VAL A 268 -15.35 -2.19 15.73
C VAL A 268 -15.48 -2.79 14.34
N VAL A 269 -14.38 -3.28 13.76
CA VAL A 269 -14.36 -3.91 12.44
C VAL A 269 -15.19 -5.20 12.45
N GLN A 270 -14.97 -6.09 13.42
CA GLN A 270 -15.68 -7.37 13.55
C GLN A 270 -17.17 -7.17 13.76
N ARG A 271 -17.58 -6.23 14.63
CA ARG A 271 -18.98 -5.87 14.82
C ARG A 271 -19.62 -5.40 13.51
N GLY A 272 -18.94 -4.54 12.75
CA GLY A 272 -19.44 -4.06 11.46
C GLY A 272 -19.52 -5.16 10.41
N LEU A 273 -18.64 -6.14 10.43
CA LEU A 273 -18.68 -7.31 9.55
C LEU A 273 -19.63 -8.41 10.06
N ARG A 274 -20.15 -8.30 11.30
CA ARG A 274 -20.98 -9.30 11.99
C ARG A 274 -20.25 -10.63 12.14
N LEU A 275 -18.96 -10.58 12.40
CA LEU A 275 -18.17 -11.74 12.78
C LEU A 275 -18.47 -12.06 14.26
N GLU A 276 -18.57 -13.34 14.57
CA GLU A 276 -18.63 -13.80 15.97
C GLU A 276 -17.25 -13.64 16.61
N ALA A 277 -17.23 -13.14 17.84
CA ALA A 277 -16.00 -12.93 18.62
C ALA A 277 -15.42 -14.26 19.14
#